data_eb5acaaf861c85f2b999c377021cccf0
#
_entry.id   eb5acaaf861c85f2b999c377021cccf0
#
_cell.length_a   1.000
_cell.length_b   1.000
_cell.length_c   1.000
_cell.angle_alpha   90.00
_cell.angle_beta   90.00
_cell.angle_gamma   90.00
#
_symmetry.space_group_name_H-M   'P 1'
#
loop_
_entity.id
_entity.type
_entity.pdbx_description
1 polymer ?
#
loop_
_entity_poly.entity_id
_entity_poly.type
_entity_poly.pdbx_seq_one_letter_code
_entity_poly.pdbx_strand_id
1 'polypeptide(L)'
;VLDKVGQDRGAALAFAELIAVDPSHPDVIAPAERVVLGFGADAEVMIALSASLLRVAEQRPPDEPPFEKGPAHLAAGAAQRCFEGLGAAERTDPAIGGYLQINLADSLRMMGPEHDEDAMQAYQLALAIDGNNGWWWFQLGLLHKWRGRFREALDANQKAFARLSRAASQASEGARPSLKPVLWNLAISATALGEGKLALEAWEQLGVRGSLSGAGLPYVADMPAMQLRVATLGEETGRNDPLPQKAVTFEVLWVQPLSPCHGVVQSPTVRRASVDYGDVVLWDGAPVRMNEVEGRAVPVFPLLWILRPGAEKRLRFVGMEKTRGTIEALAGELGDEVELSVFDRRTPDAEGNTIFYGKLLIAGDADLSRVRQALETALRARQGLTLAVPSLYELLGDTPAAGKAHQAWGGIERAAEKLGLLPRG
;
A
#
# COMPACT_ATOMS: atom_id res chain seq x y z
N VAL A 1 12.01 18.41 31.42
CA VAL A 1 10.73 18.66 30.73
C VAL A 1 9.73 17.55 31.07
N LEU A 2 10.05 16.29 30.83
CA LEU A 2 9.11 15.16 30.96
C LEU A 2 8.47 15.01 32.36
N ASP A 3 9.15 15.39 33.43
CA ASP A 3 8.62 15.30 34.80
C ASP A 3 7.56 16.38 35.11
N LYS A 4 7.55 17.47 34.34
CA LYS A 4 6.67 18.63 34.57
C LYS A 4 5.56 18.79 33.52
N VAL A 5 5.51 17.95 32.48
CA VAL A 5 4.61 18.16 31.32
C VAL A 5 3.11 18.26 31.69
N GLY A 6 2.68 17.62 32.75
CA GLY A 6 1.28 17.69 33.21
C GLY A 6 0.97 18.85 34.21
N GLN A 7 1.96 19.63 34.59
CA GLN A 7 1.84 20.67 35.65
C GLN A 7 2.31 22.04 35.19
N ASP A 8 3.14 22.14 34.16
CA ASP A 8 3.72 23.36 33.64
C ASP A 8 3.39 23.51 32.15
N ARG A 9 2.68 24.59 31.79
CA ARG A 9 2.24 24.88 30.44
C ARG A 9 3.43 25.01 29.46
N GLY A 10 4.51 25.66 29.87
CA GLY A 10 5.69 25.80 29.06
C GLY A 10 6.39 24.45 28.79
N ALA A 11 6.41 23.57 29.81
CA ALA A 11 6.90 22.21 29.64
C ALA A 11 6.01 21.37 28.72
N ALA A 12 4.70 21.56 28.73
CA ALA A 12 3.76 20.89 27.85
C ALA A 12 3.97 21.30 26.38
N LEU A 13 4.11 22.60 26.10
CA LEU A 13 4.42 23.12 24.76
C LEU A 13 5.81 22.66 24.27
N ALA A 14 6.83 22.73 25.15
CA ALA A 14 8.17 22.26 24.82
C ALA A 14 8.22 20.74 24.54
N PHE A 15 7.37 19.95 25.20
CA PHE A 15 7.21 18.53 24.91
C PHE A 15 6.56 18.31 23.53
N ALA A 16 5.49 19.03 23.20
CA ALA A 16 4.86 18.96 21.88
C ALA A 16 5.86 19.34 20.78
N GLU A 17 6.68 20.37 20.98
CA GLU A 17 7.74 20.75 20.04
C GLU A 17 8.83 19.66 19.92
N LEU A 18 9.25 19.05 21.04
CA LEU A 18 10.23 17.98 21.05
C LEU A 18 9.79 16.80 20.15
N ILE A 19 8.56 16.30 20.33
CA ILE A 19 8.05 15.20 19.51
C ILE A 19 7.75 15.62 18.07
N ALA A 20 7.51 16.89 17.81
CA ALA A 20 7.39 17.40 16.43
C ALA A 20 8.74 17.36 15.69
N VAL A 21 9.85 17.56 16.42
CA VAL A 21 11.23 17.52 15.86
C VAL A 21 11.74 16.08 15.78
N ASP A 22 11.48 15.25 16.78
CA ASP A 22 11.85 13.83 16.81
C ASP A 22 10.62 12.93 17.05
N PRO A 23 9.82 12.65 16.00
CA PRO A 23 8.64 11.81 16.12
C PRO A 23 8.95 10.32 16.35
N SER A 24 10.22 9.92 16.28
CA SER A 24 10.68 8.55 16.59
C SER A 24 10.99 8.31 18.06
N HIS A 25 10.84 9.34 18.90
CA HIS A 25 11.13 9.22 20.34
C HIS A 25 10.28 8.12 20.99
N PRO A 26 10.87 7.18 21.75
CA PRO A 26 10.16 6.00 22.26
C PRO A 26 9.13 6.31 23.35
N ASP A 27 9.35 7.36 24.13
CA ASP A 27 8.56 7.69 25.32
C ASP A 27 7.60 8.86 25.04
N VAL A 28 6.61 8.66 24.15
CA VAL A 28 5.66 9.73 23.77
C VAL A 28 4.33 9.61 24.49
N ILE A 29 3.79 8.41 24.63
CA ILE A 29 2.40 8.20 25.05
C ILE A 29 2.13 8.66 26.48
N ALA A 30 2.86 8.14 27.46
CA ALA A 30 2.60 8.46 28.88
C ALA A 30 2.81 9.94 29.24
N PRO A 31 3.84 10.66 28.71
CA PRO A 31 3.92 12.10 28.87
C PRO A 31 2.76 12.84 28.19
N ALA A 32 2.33 12.44 26.99
CA ALA A 32 1.21 13.07 26.30
C ALA A 32 -0.12 12.91 27.06
N GLU A 33 -0.38 11.74 27.65
CA GLU A 33 -1.55 11.51 28.51
C GLU A 33 -1.56 12.49 29.70
N ARG A 34 -0.40 12.73 30.33
CA ARG A 34 -0.29 13.72 31.44
C ARG A 34 -0.57 15.14 30.95
N VAL A 35 -0.14 15.51 29.74
CA VAL A 35 -0.46 16.81 29.14
C VAL A 35 -1.96 16.95 28.94
N VAL A 36 -2.62 15.94 28.37
CA VAL A 36 -4.08 15.94 28.16
C VAL A 36 -4.83 16.06 29.48
N LEU A 37 -4.38 15.39 30.53
CA LEU A 37 -4.99 15.47 31.86
C LEU A 37 -4.81 16.84 32.50
N GLY A 38 -3.64 17.46 32.35
CA GLY A 38 -3.33 18.76 32.98
C GLY A 38 -3.84 19.98 32.22
N PHE A 39 -3.91 19.90 30.87
CA PHE A 39 -4.15 21.04 29.97
C PHE A 39 -5.24 20.78 28.93
N GLY A 40 -6.12 19.81 29.14
CA GLY A 40 -7.12 19.41 28.13
C GLY A 40 -8.08 20.52 27.67
N ALA A 41 -8.21 21.62 28.43
CA ALA A 41 -8.99 22.81 28.06
C ALA A 41 -8.14 23.92 27.41
N ASP A 42 -6.81 23.79 27.37
CA ASP A 42 -5.92 24.78 26.74
C ASP A 42 -5.79 24.50 25.24
N ALA A 43 -6.45 25.31 24.42
CA ALA A 43 -6.52 25.12 23.00
C ALA A 43 -5.13 25.14 22.31
N GLU A 44 -4.24 26.05 22.71
CA GLU A 44 -2.89 26.12 22.13
C GLU A 44 -2.08 24.86 22.42
N VAL A 45 -2.12 24.38 23.66
CA VAL A 45 -1.44 23.13 24.05
C VAL A 45 -2.02 21.93 23.31
N MET A 46 -3.35 21.84 23.20
CA MET A 46 -4.00 20.70 22.55
C MET A 46 -3.80 20.69 21.04
N ILE A 47 -3.80 21.85 20.38
CA ILE A 47 -3.46 21.97 18.94
C ILE A 47 -2.02 21.50 18.71
N ALA A 48 -1.06 22.03 19.49
CA ALA A 48 0.35 21.67 19.37
C ALA A 48 0.58 20.18 19.63
N LEU A 49 -0.01 19.64 20.70
CA LEU A 49 0.13 18.23 21.07
C LEU A 49 -0.49 17.30 20.03
N SER A 50 -1.73 17.54 19.60
CA SER A 50 -2.40 16.68 18.63
C SER A 50 -1.69 16.68 17.27
N ALA A 51 -1.24 17.85 16.79
CA ALA A 51 -0.45 17.95 15.57
C ALA A 51 0.88 17.18 15.67
N SER A 52 1.54 17.21 16.82
CA SER A 52 2.81 16.51 17.03
C SER A 52 2.60 14.99 17.14
N LEU A 53 1.55 14.54 17.82
CA LEU A 53 1.18 13.13 17.88
C LEU A 53 0.80 12.56 16.51
N LEU A 54 0.21 13.37 15.62
CA LEU A 54 -0.04 13.00 14.25
C LEU A 54 1.26 12.71 13.50
N ARG A 55 2.32 13.53 13.68
CA ARG A 55 3.64 13.27 13.10
C ARG A 55 4.24 11.95 13.59
N VAL A 56 4.01 11.60 14.86
CA VAL A 56 4.41 10.27 15.38
C VAL A 56 3.61 9.16 14.71
N ALA A 57 2.30 9.34 14.52
CA ALA A 57 1.46 8.37 13.85
C ALA A 57 1.85 8.18 12.36
N GLU A 58 2.31 9.24 11.69
CA GLU A 58 2.80 9.23 10.29
C GLU A 58 4.10 8.45 10.10
N GLN A 59 4.86 8.14 11.16
CA GLN A 59 6.04 7.27 11.04
C GLN A 59 5.65 5.83 10.68
N ARG A 60 4.41 5.44 10.94
CA ARG A 60 3.89 4.15 10.50
C ARG A 60 3.52 4.20 9.02
N PRO A 61 3.91 3.19 8.23
CA PRO A 61 3.46 3.06 6.85
C PRO A 61 1.92 3.05 6.75
N PRO A 62 1.34 3.76 5.77
CA PRO A 62 -0.11 3.93 5.68
C PRO A 62 -0.89 2.66 5.30
N ASP A 63 -0.20 1.63 4.79
CA ASP A 63 -0.73 0.32 4.45
C ASP A 63 -0.62 -0.72 5.58
N GLU A 64 -0.10 -0.33 6.74
CA GLU A 64 -0.09 -1.17 7.93
C GLU A 64 -1.35 -0.97 8.78
N PRO A 65 -1.85 -2.02 9.48
CA PRO A 65 -3.00 -1.89 10.36
C PRO A 65 -2.78 -0.84 11.44
N PRO A 66 -3.79 -0.04 11.82
CA PRO A 66 -3.67 0.92 12.91
C PRO A 66 -3.40 0.23 14.24
N PHE A 67 -2.70 0.89 15.15
CA PHE A 67 -2.60 0.44 16.53
C PHE A 67 -3.95 0.61 17.24
N GLU A 68 -4.40 -0.38 18.02
CA GLU A 68 -5.65 -0.29 18.80
C GLU A 68 -5.64 0.89 19.79
N LYS A 69 -4.46 1.24 20.31
CA LYS A 69 -4.24 2.42 21.16
C LYS A 69 -2.87 3.00 20.81
N GLY A 70 -2.86 4.18 20.20
CA GLY A 70 -1.61 4.78 19.76
C GLY A 70 -1.70 6.31 19.65
N PRO A 71 -0.67 6.93 19.08
CA PRO A 71 -0.57 8.39 18.96
C PRO A 71 -1.81 9.03 18.30
N ALA A 72 -2.37 8.39 17.25
CA ALA A 72 -3.58 8.89 16.58
C ALA A 72 -4.81 8.92 17.51
N HIS A 73 -5.03 7.87 18.31
CA HIS A 73 -6.14 7.84 19.28
C HIS A 73 -6.01 8.94 20.35
N LEU A 74 -4.79 9.15 20.84
CA LEU A 74 -4.53 10.18 21.84
C LEU A 74 -4.70 11.59 21.24
N ALA A 75 -4.25 11.79 20.00
CA ALA A 75 -4.45 13.04 19.27
C ALA A 75 -5.93 13.33 19.02
N ALA A 76 -6.71 12.33 18.58
CA ALA A 76 -8.16 12.46 18.41
C ALA A 76 -8.86 12.86 19.73
N GLY A 77 -8.56 12.12 20.81
CA GLY A 77 -9.15 12.41 22.13
C GLY A 77 -8.76 13.79 22.70
N ALA A 78 -7.54 14.26 22.44
CA ALA A 78 -7.09 15.59 22.84
C ALA A 78 -7.83 16.69 22.06
N ALA A 79 -7.85 16.57 20.73
CA ALA A 79 -8.51 17.55 19.86
C ALA A 79 -10.02 17.62 20.11
N GLN A 80 -10.71 16.48 20.20
CA GLN A 80 -12.15 16.41 20.42
C GLN A 80 -12.57 17.03 21.76
N ARG A 81 -11.95 16.60 22.86
CA ARG A 81 -12.30 17.12 24.19
C ARG A 81 -12.08 18.63 24.31
N CYS A 82 -10.97 19.11 23.74
CA CYS A 82 -10.71 20.53 23.74
C CYS A 82 -11.77 21.29 22.93
N PHE A 83 -12.11 20.83 21.73
CA PHE A 83 -13.12 21.45 20.87
C PHE A 83 -14.51 21.49 21.54
N GLU A 84 -14.90 20.43 22.21
CA GLU A 84 -16.17 20.33 22.94
C GLU A 84 -16.25 21.38 24.08
N GLY A 85 -15.12 21.71 24.72
CA GLY A 85 -15.03 22.73 25.77
C GLY A 85 -14.99 24.17 25.30
N LEU A 86 -14.78 24.43 23.98
CA LEU A 86 -14.65 25.78 23.43
C LEU A 86 -15.96 26.58 23.49
N GLY A 87 -15.82 27.90 23.65
CA GLY A 87 -16.88 28.85 23.41
C GLY A 87 -17.28 29.01 21.94
N ALA A 88 -18.43 29.59 21.64
CA ALA A 88 -18.95 29.72 20.31
C ALA A 88 -18.00 30.47 19.35
N ALA A 89 -17.34 31.53 19.83
CA ALA A 89 -16.38 32.29 19.03
C ALA A 89 -15.13 31.49 18.68
N GLU A 90 -14.59 30.76 19.66
CA GLU A 90 -13.40 29.92 19.47
C GLU A 90 -13.67 28.73 18.51
N ARG A 91 -14.86 28.16 18.59
CA ARG A 91 -15.27 27.05 17.68
C ARG A 91 -15.28 27.47 16.21
N THR A 92 -15.53 28.73 15.91
CA THR A 92 -15.57 29.28 14.55
C THR A 92 -14.28 29.99 14.14
N ASP A 93 -13.29 30.05 15.02
CA ASP A 93 -11.97 30.61 14.73
C ASP A 93 -11.13 29.58 13.96
N PRO A 94 -10.63 29.93 12.75
CA PRO A 94 -9.75 29.05 11.99
C PRO A 94 -8.49 28.62 12.73
N ALA A 95 -7.91 29.51 13.54
CA ALA A 95 -6.68 29.23 14.29
C ALA A 95 -6.91 28.32 15.52
N ILE A 96 -8.14 28.16 15.98
CA ILE A 96 -8.50 27.38 17.16
C ILE A 96 -9.39 26.20 16.75
N GLY A 97 -10.68 26.46 16.54
CA GLY A 97 -11.66 25.42 16.22
C GLY A 97 -11.33 24.71 14.90
N GLY A 98 -10.86 25.47 13.89
CA GLY A 98 -10.46 24.92 12.61
C GLY A 98 -9.31 23.92 12.73
N TYR A 99 -8.22 24.28 13.43
CA TYR A 99 -7.09 23.36 13.63
C TYR A 99 -7.41 22.16 14.51
N LEU A 100 -8.25 22.31 15.54
CA LEU A 100 -8.69 21.15 16.33
C LEU A 100 -9.50 20.17 15.48
N GLN A 101 -10.40 20.67 14.62
CA GLN A 101 -11.19 19.82 13.74
C GLN A 101 -10.34 19.12 12.68
N ILE A 102 -9.34 19.78 12.09
CA ILE A 102 -8.46 19.14 11.11
C ILE A 102 -7.56 18.09 11.78
N ASN A 103 -7.03 18.37 12.98
CA ASN A 103 -6.23 17.40 13.73
C ASN A 103 -7.08 16.19 14.15
N LEU A 104 -8.34 16.40 14.55
CA LEU A 104 -9.29 15.31 14.82
C LEU A 104 -9.53 14.48 13.57
N ALA A 105 -9.82 15.11 12.44
CA ALA A 105 -10.09 14.43 11.18
C ALA A 105 -8.91 13.58 10.70
N ASP A 106 -7.68 14.14 10.75
CA ASP A 106 -6.46 13.42 10.38
C ASP A 106 -6.18 12.24 11.33
N SER A 107 -6.43 12.43 12.62
CA SER A 107 -6.30 11.36 13.62
C SER A 107 -7.25 10.21 13.35
N LEU A 108 -8.53 10.51 13.11
CA LEU A 108 -9.56 9.52 12.79
C LEU A 108 -9.24 8.77 11.49
N ARG A 109 -8.79 9.50 10.45
CA ARG A 109 -8.31 8.88 9.19
C ARG A 109 -7.20 7.85 9.43
N MET A 110 -6.25 8.16 10.34
CA MET A 110 -5.13 7.28 10.68
C MET A 110 -5.50 6.12 11.60
N MET A 111 -6.61 6.24 12.31
CA MET A 111 -7.15 5.17 13.17
C MET A 111 -7.76 4.02 12.37
N GLY A 112 -8.21 4.27 11.14
CA GLY A 112 -8.69 3.20 10.24
C GLY A 112 -10.02 3.53 9.56
N PRO A 113 -10.46 2.68 8.60
CA PRO A 113 -11.69 2.90 7.83
C PRO A 113 -12.96 2.94 8.66
N GLU A 114 -12.99 2.31 9.83
CA GLU A 114 -14.10 2.30 10.78
C GLU A 114 -14.42 3.70 11.34
N HIS A 115 -13.47 4.63 11.25
CA HIS A 115 -13.60 6.02 11.69
C HIS A 115 -13.84 7.01 10.55
N ASP A 116 -14.05 6.53 9.32
CA ASP A 116 -14.13 7.40 8.14
C ASP A 116 -15.32 8.37 8.18
N GLU A 117 -16.46 7.96 8.74
CA GLU A 117 -17.64 8.83 8.85
C GLU A 117 -17.37 10.02 9.78
N ASP A 118 -16.82 9.75 10.95
CA ASP A 118 -16.44 10.78 11.91
C ASP A 118 -15.33 11.68 11.36
N ALA A 119 -14.33 11.10 10.67
CA ALA A 119 -13.29 11.86 9.98
C ALA A 119 -13.87 12.80 8.93
N MET A 120 -14.82 12.34 8.12
CA MET A 120 -15.51 13.17 7.12
C MET A 120 -16.27 14.32 7.75
N GLN A 121 -16.98 14.09 8.86
CA GLN A 121 -17.69 15.15 9.59
C GLN A 121 -16.70 16.20 10.11
N ALA A 122 -15.58 15.78 10.71
CA ALA A 122 -14.56 16.69 11.21
C ALA A 122 -13.91 17.52 10.07
N TYR A 123 -13.59 16.90 8.90
CA TYR A 123 -13.14 17.64 7.71
C TYR A 123 -14.16 18.65 7.22
N GLN A 124 -15.44 18.29 7.17
CA GLN A 124 -16.52 19.19 6.75
C GLN A 124 -16.66 20.38 7.69
N LEU A 125 -16.56 20.15 9.01
CA LEU A 125 -16.59 21.23 10.00
C LEU A 125 -15.38 22.16 9.85
N ALA A 126 -14.16 21.63 9.71
CA ALA A 126 -12.97 22.45 9.45
C ALA A 126 -13.14 23.31 8.20
N LEU A 127 -13.57 22.70 7.10
CA LEU A 127 -13.78 23.41 5.81
C LEU A 127 -14.96 24.38 5.83
N ALA A 128 -15.94 24.19 6.68
CA ALA A 128 -17.00 25.19 6.92
C ALA A 128 -16.48 26.41 7.68
N ILE A 129 -15.47 26.22 8.58
CA ILE A 129 -14.80 27.32 9.28
C ILE A 129 -13.88 28.09 8.32
N ASP A 130 -13.02 27.40 7.56
CA ASP A 130 -12.16 28.02 6.54
C ASP A 130 -12.06 27.17 5.28
N GLY A 131 -13.00 27.35 4.38
CA GLY A 131 -12.99 26.72 3.06
C GLY A 131 -11.91 27.22 2.08
N ASN A 132 -11.15 28.28 2.47
CA ASN A 132 -10.03 28.80 1.70
C ASN A 132 -8.70 28.13 2.03
N ASN A 133 -8.60 27.37 3.10
CA ASN A 133 -7.40 26.66 3.47
C ASN A 133 -7.15 25.47 2.50
N GLY A 134 -6.19 25.63 1.59
CA GLY A 134 -5.88 24.64 0.58
C GLY A 134 -5.28 23.35 1.17
N TRP A 135 -4.58 23.43 2.32
CA TRP A 135 -4.03 22.26 2.99
C TRP A 135 -5.12 21.37 3.61
N TRP A 136 -6.22 21.93 4.07
CA TRP A 136 -7.34 21.15 4.61
C TRP A 136 -8.07 20.38 3.50
N TRP A 137 -8.20 20.99 2.31
CA TRP A 137 -8.67 20.27 1.12
C TRP A 137 -7.72 19.15 0.70
N PHE A 138 -6.41 19.36 0.80
CA PHE A 138 -5.40 18.33 0.52
C PHE A 138 -5.52 17.14 1.48
N GLN A 139 -5.68 17.39 2.80
CA GLN A 139 -5.86 16.32 3.79
C GLN A 139 -7.14 15.50 3.54
N LEU A 140 -8.25 16.15 3.20
CA LEU A 140 -9.46 15.46 2.76
C LEU A 140 -9.19 14.61 1.50
N GLY A 141 -8.41 15.12 0.56
CA GLY A 141 -7.97 14.36 -0.63
C GLY A 141 -7.16 13.10 -0.27
N LEU A 142 -6.33 13.15 0.78
CA LEU A 142 -5.60 11.98 1.27
C LEU A 142 -6.55 10.91 1.83
N LEU A 143 -7.57 11.29 2.62
CA LEU A 143 -8.58 10.33 3.08
C LEU A 143 -9.21 9.60 1.90
N HIS A 144 -9.71 10.33 0.91
CA HIS A 144 -10.36 9.74 -0.25
C HIS A 144 -9.41 8.85 -1.06
N LYS A 145 -8.16 9.29 -1.29
CA LYS A 145 -7.13 8.52 -2.01
C LYS A 145 -6.90 7.16 -1.34
N TRP A 146 -6.66 7.13 -0.03
CA TRP A 146 -6.38 5.90 0.71
C TRP A 146 -7.60 4.98 0.89
N ARG A 147 -8.79 5.45 0.54
CA ARG A 147 -10.03 4.66 0.51
C ARG A 147 -10.48 4.28 -0.91
N GLY A 148 -9.61 4.51 -1.93
CA GLY A 148 -9.94 4.21 -3.32
C GLY A 148 -11.04 5.10 -3.92
N ARG A 149 -11.44 6.17 -3.22
CA ARG A 149 -12.45 7.14 -3.66
C ARG A 149 -11.77 8.21 -4.54
N PHE A 150 -11.26 7.79 -5.72
CA PHE A 150 -10.38 8.62 -6.54
C PHE A 150 -11.07 9.82 -7.18
N ARG A 151 -12.38 9.77 -7.41
CA ARG A 151 -13.14 10.92 -7.94
C ARG A 151 -13.19 12.05 -6.90
N GLU A 152 -13.53 11.70 -5.67
CA GLU A 152 -13.58 12.63 -4.55
C GLU A 152 -12.16 13.12 -4.18
N ALA A 153 -11.16 12.24 -4.28
CA ALA A 153 -9.76 12.62 -4.09
C ALA A 153 -9.31 13.65 -5.13
N LEU A 154 -9.66 13.45 -6.39
CA LEU A 154 -9.34 14.38 -7.48
C LEU A 154 -9.99 15.74 -7.25
N ASP A 155 -11.29 15.78 -6.94
CA ASP A 155 -12.04 17.01 -6.67
C ASP A 155 -11.45 17.80 -5.48
N ALA A 156 -11.15 17.12 -4.39
CA ALA A 156 -10.51 17.73 -3.22
C ALA A 156 -9.12 18.30 -3.54
N ASN A 157 -8.29 17.56 -4.29
CA ASN A 157 -6.96 18.02 -4.68
C ASN A 157 -7.01 19.16 -5.71
N GLN A 158 -7.98 19.22 -6.61
CA GLN A 158 -8.20 20.36 -7.49
C GLN A 158 -8.54 21.64 -6.70
N LYS A 159 -9.41 21.51 -5.69
CA LYS A 159 -9.73 22.61 -4.77
C LYS A 159 -8.50 23.05 -3.97
N ALA A 160 -7.71 22.10 -3.49
CA ALA A 160 -6.44 22.35 -2.81
C ALA A 160 -5.47 23.11 -3.72
N PHE A 161 -5.25 22.62 -4.93
CA PHE A 161 -4.35 23.23 -5.92
C PHE A 161 -4.74 24.67 -6.26
N ALA A 162 -6.01 24.94 -6.52
CA ALA A 162 -6.49 26.27 -6.85
C ALA A 162 -6.22 27.29 -5.71
N ARG A 163 -6.41 26.87 -4.46
CA ARG A 163 -6.21 27.73 -3.28
C ARG A 163 -4.73 27.96 -2.98
N LEU A 164 -3.95 26.90 -2.99
CA LEU A 164 -2.50 26.98 -2.75
C LEU A 164 -1.76 27.73 -3.85
N SER A 165 -2.18 27.58 -5.11
CA SER A 165 -1.63 28.34 -6.23
C SER A 165 -1.91 29.85 -6.08
N ARG A 166 -3.12 30.22 -5.65
CA ARG A 166 -3.45 31.61 -5.32
C ARG A 166 -2.59 32.13 -4.17
N ALA A 167 -2.47 31.36 -3.09
CA ALA A 167 -1.63 31.74 -1.96
C ALA A 167 -0.15 31.88 -2.38
N ALA A 168 0.36 30.99 -3.22
CA ALA A 168 1.72 31.04 -3.74
C ALA A 168 1.98 32.29 -4.61
N SER A 169 0.97 32.74 -5.39
CA SER A 169 1.09 33.96 -6.22
C SER A 169 1.11 35.25 -5.40
N GLN A 170 0.56 35.22 -4.18
CA GLN A 170 0.46 36.37 -3.29
C GLN A 170 1.60 36.40 -2.25
N ALA A 171 2.30 35.30 -2.04
CA ALA A 171 3.35 35.18 -1.04
C ALA A 171 4.70 35.69 -1.57
N SER A 172 5.54 36.22 -0.67
CA SER A 172 6.96 36.46 -0.94
C SER A 172 7.70 35.15 -1.25
N GLU A 173 8.82 35.20 -1.96
CA GLU A 173 9.51 34.02 -2.49
C GLU A 173 9.82 32.95 -1.43
N GLY A 174 10.24 33.35 -0.23
CA GLY A 174 10.55 32.42 0.87
C GLY A 174 9.33 31.84 1.62
N ALA A 175 8.13 32.42 1.40
CA ALA A 175 6.88 32.00 2.06
C ALA A 175 5.91 31.23 1.13
N ARG A 176 6.32 30.93 -0.11
CA ARG A 176 5.47 30.23 -1.08
C ARG A 176 5.22 28.78 -0.65
N PRO A 177 3.95 28.34 -0.56
CA PRO A 177 3.65 26.95 -0.30
C PRO A 177 4.13 26.04 -1.44
N SER A 178 4.66 24.86 -1.11
CA SER A 178 5.01 23.86 -2.11
C SER A 178 3.75 23.23 -2.70
N LEU A 179 3.62 23.25 -4.02
CA LEU A 179 2.52 22.60 -4.74
C LEU A 179 2.81 21.13 -5.06
N LYS A 180 4.06 20.66 -4.85
CA LYS A 180 4.48 19.29 -5.22
C LYS A 180 3.57 18.19 -4.64
N PRO A 181 3.23 18.16 -3.33
CA PRO A 181 2.40 17.09 -2.77
C PRO A 181 1.00 17.04 -3.42
N VAL A 182 0.42 18.21 -3.69
CA VAL A 182 -0.92 18.30 -4.31
C VAL A 182 -0.88 17.83 -5.76
N LEU A 183 0.13 18.25 -6.54
CA LEU A 183 0.31 17.81 -7.93
C LEU A 183 0.52 16.29 -8.02
N TRP A 184 1.27 15.68 -7.10
CA TRP A 184 1.42 14.24 -7.01
C TRP A 184 0.05 13.55 -6.81
N ASN A 185 -0.75 14.01 -5.85
CA ASN A 185 -2.07 13.42 -5.59
C ASN A 185 -3.08 13.67 -6.72
N LEU A 186 -3.00 14.82 -7.40
CA LEU A 186 -3.77 15.06 -8.63
C LEU A 186 -3.43 14.04 -9.72
N ALA A 187 -2.13 13.85 -9.98
CA ALA A 187 -1.65 12.91 -10.99
C ALA A 187 -2.03 11.46 -10.65
N ILE A 188 -1.89 11.04 -9.39
CA ILE A 188 -2.30 9.71 -8.91
C ILE A 188 -3.81 9.52 -9.13
N SER A 189 -4.63 10.46 -8.65
CA SER A 189 -6.09 10.35 -8.74
C SER A 189 -6.59 10.37 -10.18
N ALA A 190 -6.00 11.23 -11.03
CA ALA A 190 -6.32 11.31 -12.45
C ALA A 190 -5.91 10.01 -13.19
N THR A 191 -4.74 9.43 -12.86
CA THR A 191 -4.30 8.13 -13.41
C THR A 191 -5.28 7.02 -13.02
N ALA A 192 -5.71 6.98 -11.76
CA ALA A 192 -6.68 6.00 -11.27
C ALA A 192 -8.02 6.05 -12.03
N LEU A 193 -8.43 7.23 -12.44
CA LEU A 193 -9.69 7.49 -13.15
C LEU A 193 -9.57 7.35 -14.68
N GLY A 194 -8.37 7.08 -15.22
CA GLY A 194 -8.14 7.06 -16.67
C GLY A 194 -8.08 8.45 -17.31
N GLU A 195 -7.99 9.52 -16.51
CA GLU A 195 -7.88 10.91 -16.99
C GLU A 195 -6.42 11.26 -17.33
N GLY A 196 -5.84 10.50 -18.28
CA GLY A 196 -4.41 10.54 -18.56
C GLY A 196 -3.87 11.90 -18.98
N LYS A 197 -4.65 12.75 -19.67
CA LYS A 197 -4.24 14.12 -20.02
C LYS A 197 -4.04 14.97 -18.76
N LEU A 198 -4.99 14.94 -17.85
CA LEU A 198 -4.90 15.66 -16.57
C LEU A 198 -3.74 15.17 -15.72
N ALA A 199 -3.50 13.86 -15.72
CA ALA A 199 -2.35 13.28 -15.03
C ALA A 199 -1.03 13.77 -15.64
N LEU A 200 -0.90 13.81 -16.97
CA LEU A 200 0.30 14.33 -17.65
C LEU A 200 0.54 15.81 -17.35
N GLU A 201 -0.49 16.65 -17.39
CA GLU A 201 -0.39 18.07 -17.03
C GLU A 201 0.17 18.26 -15.61
N ALA A 202 -0.24 17.43 -14.66
CA ALA A 202 0.30 17.47 -13.30
C ALA A 202 1.76 16.97 -13.24
N TRP A 203 2.10 15.91 -13.97
CA TRP A 203 3.47 15.42 -14.10
C TRP A 203 4.41 16.43 -14.75
N GLU A 204 3.97 17.13 -15.81
CA GLU A 204 4.75 18.17 -16.47
C GLU A 204 5.07 19.33 -15.52
N GLN A 205 4.13 19.76 -14.69
CA GLN A 205 4.37 20.77 -13.66
C GLN A 205 5.37 20.29 -12.58
N LEU A 206 5.51 18.97 -12.39
CA LEU A 206 6.53 18.36 -11.54
C LEU A 206 7.86 18.13 -12.27
N GLY A 207 7.96 18.52 -13.55
CA GLY A 207 9.17 18.35 -14.38
C GLY A 207 9.32 16.95 -15.01
N VAL A 208 8.29 16.10 -14.93
CA VAL A 208 8.29 14.79 -15.57
C VAL A 208 7.67 14.88 -16.94
N ARG A 209 8.45 14.53 -17.98
CA ARG A 209 7.98 14.48 -19.37
C ARG A 209 7.48 13.09 -19.73
N GLY A 210 6.34 13.02 -20.38
CA GLY A 210 5.73 11.76 -20.79
C GLY A 210 4.78 11.95 -21.98
N SER A 211 4.11 10.87 -22.33
CA SER A 211 3.08 10.83 -23.38
C SER A 211 1.88 10.01 -22.89
N LEU A 212 0.84 9.92 -23.69
CA LEU A 212 -0.24 8.97 -23.46
C LEU A 212 0.10 7.62 -24.08
N SER A 213 -0.08 6.54 -23.32
CA SER A 213 -0.07 5.17 -23.85
C SER A 213 -1.28 4.92 -24.78
N GLY A 214 -1.28 3.81 -25.51
CA GLY A 214 -2.44 3.34 -26.27
C GLY A 214 -3.70 3.09 -25.41
N ALA A 215 -3.52 2.89 -24.11
CA ALA A 215 -4.62 2.78 -23.14
C ALA A 215 -5.11 4.14 -22.59
N GLY A 216 -4.54 5.25 -23.05
CA GLY A 216 -4.90 6.60 -22.60
C GLY A 216 -4.34 6.99 -21.22
N LEU A 217 -3.46 6.17 -20.63
CA LEU A 217 -2.78 6.45 -19.36
C LEU A 217 -1.42 7.13 -19.59
N PRO A 218 -0.88 7.86 -18.60
CA PRO A 218 0.46 8.44 -18.69
C PRO A 218 1.52 7.37 -18.98
N TYR A 219 2.48 7.71 -19.81
CA TYR A 219 3.64 6.87 -20.10
C TYR A 219 4.92 7.69 -20.07
N VAL A 220 5.89 7.21 -19.32
CA VAL A 220 7.25 7.78 -19.21
C VAL A 220 8.24 6.67 -19.57
N ALA A 221 9.04 6.92 -20.62
CA ALA A 221 10.03 5.96 -21.07
C ALA A 221 11.19 5.79 -20.06
N ASP A 222 11.85 4.63 -20.14
CA ASP A 222 13.11 4.32 -19.46
C ASP A 222 13.10 4.48 -17.92
N MET A 223 11.93 4.33 -17.30
CA MET A 223 11.86 4.32 -15.83
C MET A 223 12.50 3.02 -15.29
N PRO A 224 13.39 3.12 -14.28
CA PRO A 224 13.97 1.93 -13.69
C PRO A 224 12.91 1.10 -12.96
N ALA A 225 13.09 -0.22 -12.94
CA ALA A 225 12.26 -1.11 -12.15
C ALA A 225 12.33 -0.72 -10.66
N MET A 226 11.21 -0.83 -9.99
CA MET A 226 11.05 -0.50 -8.57
C MET A 226 10.36 -1.64 -7.82
N GLN A 227 10.23 -1.48 -6.52
CA GLN A 227 9.56 -2.46 -5.69
C GLN A 227 8.24 -1.93 -5.13
N LEU A 228 7.26 -2.82 -5.07
CA LEU A 228 5.93 -2.58 -4.51
C LEU A 228 5.73 -3.48 -3.29
N ARG A 229 5.30 -2.91 -2.17
CA ARG A 229 4.88 -3.66 -1.00
C ARG A 229 3.39 -3.95 -1.11
N VAL A 230 3.02 -5.22 -0.97
CA VAL A 230 1.64 -5.69 -1.05
C VAL A 230 1.28 -6.51 0.19
N ALA A 231 0.10 -6.27 0.73
CA ALA A 231 -0.40 -7.07 1.85
C ALA A 231 -0.77 -8.47 1.40
N THR A 232 -0.44 -9.47 2.22
CA THR A 232 -0.92 -10.83 2.00
C THR A 232 -2.33 -10.97 2.55
N LEU A 233 -3.19 -11.64 1.77
CA LEU A 233 -4.58 -11.84 2.14
C LEU A 233 -4.70 -12.93 3.22
N GLY A 234 -5.45 -12.64 4.28
CA GLY A 234 -6.10 -13.68 5.07
C GLY A 234 -7.25 -14.32 4.27
N GLU A 235 -7.87 -15.37 4.78
CA GLU A 235 -8.91 -16.14 4.05
C GLU A 235 -10.17 -15.33 3.66
N GLU A 236 -10.38 -14.12 4.21
CA GLU A 236 -11.63 -13.35 4.10
C GLU A 236 -11.52 -12.03 3.30
N THR A 237 -10.37 -11.68 2.73
CA THR A 237 -10.20 -10.39 2.05
C THR A 237 -10.43 -10.47 0.54
N GLY A 238 -11.21 -9.54 0.00
CA GLY A 238 -11.50 -9.44 -1.43
C GLY A 238 -10.27 -9.02 -2.26
N ARG A 239 -10.30 -9.30 -3.57
CA ARG A 239 -9.18 -9.02 -4.50
C ARG A 239 -8.83 -7.53 -4.61
N ASN A 240 -9.83 -6.65 -4.50
CA ASN A 240 -9.66 -5.20 -4.65
C ASN A 240 -9.72 -4.46 -3.32
N ASP A 241 -9.33 -5.12 -2.23
CA ASP A 241 -9.06 -4.45 -0.96
C ASP A 241 -7.55 -4.25 -0.81
N PRO A 242 -7.00 -3.09 -1.23
CA PRO A 242 -5.57 -2.83 -1.17
C PRO A 242 -5.05 -2.65 0.26
N LEU A 243 -5.95 -2.40 1.22
CA LEU A 243 -5.64 -2.20 2.63
C LEU A 243 -6.45 -3.17 3.51
N PRO A 244 -6.21 -4.49 3.42
CA PRO A 244 -6.95 -5.46 4.23
C PRO A 244 -6.68 -5.20 5.72
N GLN A 245 -7.72 -5.02 6.49
CA GLN A 245 -7.65 -4.67 7.93
C GLN A 245 -6.91 -5.71 8.78
N LYS A 246 -6.77 -6.94 8.29
CA LYS A 246 -6.15 -8.07 8.98
C LYS A 246 -4.90 -8.61 8.31
N ALA A 247 -4.25 -7.85 7.44
CA ALA A 247 -3.00 -8.31 6.83
C ALA A 247 -1.91 -8.43 7.89
N VAL A 248 -1.42 -9.65 8.09
CA VAL A 248 -0.39 -9.96 9.09
C VAL A 248 1.02 -9.84 8.50
N THR A 249 1.15 -9.97 7.17
CA THR A 249 2.44 -9.99 6.48
C THR A 249 2.37 -9.26 5.14
N PHE A 250 3.54 -8.85 4.64
CA PHE A 250 3.69 -8.19 3.35
C PHE A 250 4.67 -8.96 2.47
N GLU A 251 4.43 -8.90 1.17
CA GLU A 251 5.40 -9.30 0.15
C GLU A 251 5.90 -8.07 -0.60
N VAL A 252 7.09 -8.18 -1.18
CA VAL A 252 7.68 -7.15 -2.04
C VAL A 252 7.82 -7.70 -3.44
N LEU A 253 7.19 -7.04 -4.39
CA LEU A 253 7.14 -7.44 -5.80
C LEU A 253 7.93 -6.43 -6.65
N TRP A 254 8.55 -6.93 -7.71
CA TRP A 254 9.12 -6.07 -8.75
C TRP A 254 8.02 -5.54 -9.66
N VAL A 255 8.13 -4.27 -10.02
CA VAL A 255 7.22 -3.57 -10.92
C VAL A 255 8.02 -2.84 -11.99
N GLN A 256 7.61 -2.96 -13.25
CA GLN A 256 8.07 -2.10 -14.33
C GLN A 256 7.16 -0.87 -14.37
N PRO A 257 7.65 0.32 -13.99
CA PRO A 257 6.86 1.54 -14.06
C PRO A 257 6.48 1.90 -15.48
N LEU A 258 5.26 2.38 -15.65
CA LEU A 258 4.76 3.04 -16.86
C LEU A 258 4.66 4.55 -16.65
N SER A 259 4.55 4.98 -15.41
CA SER A 259 4.61 6.39 -14.97
C SER A 259 5.10 6.44 -13.52
N PRO A 260 5.29 7.64 -12.93
CA PRO A 260 5.74 7.74 -11.54
C PRO A 260 4.81 7.09 -10.49
N CYS A 261 3.56 6.76 -10.84
CA CYS A 261 2.59 6.21 -9.89
C CYS A 261 1.91 4.90 -10.34
N HIS A 262 2.18 4.39 -11.56
CA HIS A 262 1.59 3.12 -12.00
C HIS A 262 2.53 2.32 -12.90
N GLY A 263 2.31 1.00 -12.97
CA GLY A 263 3.11 0.10 -13.77
C GLY A 263 2.59 -1.34 -13.74
N VAL A 264 3.38 -2.27 -14.29
CA VAL A 264 3.04 -3.68 -14.42
C VAL A 264 3.87 -4.50 -13.44
N VAL A 265 3.24 -5.37 -12.69
CA VAL A 265 3.90 -6.30 -11.77
C VAL A 265 4.67 -7.34 -12.57
N GLN A 266 5.98 -7.49 -12.26
CA GLN A 266 6.91 -8.35 -12.97
C GLN A 266 7.29 -9.61 -12.19
N SER A 267 6.89 -9.73 -10.94
CA SER A 267 7.14 -10.94 -10.16
C SER A 267 5.85 -11.52 -9.59
N PRO A 268 5.66 -12.85 -9.64
CA PRO A 268 4.50 -13.48 -9.05
C PRO A 268 4.59 -13.46 -7.52
N THR A 269 3.43 -13.43 -6.87
CA THR A 269 3.36 -13.53 -5.41
C THR A 269 3.63 -14.95 -4.94
N VAL A 270 4.33 -15.09 -3.82
CA VAL A 270 4.56 -16.38 -3.15
C VAL A 270 3.33 -16.79 -2.34
N ARG A 271 2.72 -15.83 -1.64
CA ARG A 271 1.51 -16.04 -0.84
C ARG A 271 0.28 -15.55 -1.60
N ARG A 272 -0.90 -15.78 -1.04
CA ARG A 272 -2.12 -15.11 -1.51
C ARG A 272 -2.01 -13.61 -1.27
N ALA A 273 -2.20 -12.82 -2.30
CA ALA A 273 -2.27 -11.38 -2.25
C ALA A 273 -3.36 -10.89 -3.20
N SER A 274 -3.78 -9.63 -3.04
CA SER A 274 -4.76 -9.00 -3.94
C SER A 274 -4.20 -8.80 -5.35
N VAL A 275 -2.88 -8.69 -5.49
CA VAL A 275 -2.15 -8.40 -6.71
C VAL A 275 -1.21 -9.54 -7.07
N ASP A 276 -0.94 -9.73 -8.36
CA ASP A 276 -0.03 -10.74 -8.87
C ASP A 276 0.64 -10.30 -10.19
N TYR A 277 1.50 -11.13 -10.75
CA TYR A 277 2.20 -10.94 -12.02
C TYR A 277 1.26 -10.45 -13.14
N GLY A 278 1.69 -9.47 -13.93
CA GLY A 278 0.93 -8.90 -15.06
C GLY A 278 -0.16 -7.91 -14.66
N ASP A 279 -0.50 -7.78 -13.36
CA ASP A 279 -1.47 -6.78 -12.93
C ASP A 279 -0.90 -5.36 -13.14
N VAL A 280 -1.74 -4.46 -13.65
CA VAL A 280 -1.43 -3.02 -13.73
C VAL A 280 -1.86 -2.39 -12.43
N VAL A 281 -0.92 -1.79 -11.72
CA VAL A 281 -1.10 -1.31 -10.35
C VAL A 281 -0.82 0.17 -10.21
N LEU A 282 -1.41 0.78 -9.20
CA LEU A 282 -1.22 2.16 -8.76
C LEU A 282 -0.59 2.15 -7.38
N TRP A 283 0.38 3.06 -7.12
CA TRP A 283 1.03 3.21 -5.82
C TRP A 283 1.10 4.66 -5.36
N ASP A 284 1.36 4.87 -4.07
CA ASP A 284 1.60 6.20 -3.51
C ASP A 284 3.02 6.68 -3.84
N GLY A 285 3.19 8.00 -3.97
CA GLY A 285 4.46 8.64 -4.30
C GLY A 285 5.50 8.63 -3.17
N ALA A 286 5.13 8.26 -1.94
CA ALA A 286 6.03 8.18 -0.80
C ALA A 286 6.48 6.73 -0.58
N PRO A 287 7.79 6.40 -0.68
CA PRO A 287 8.27 5.07 -0.38
C PRO A 287 8.15 4.78 1.13
N VAL A 288 7.74 3.56 1.48
CA VAL A 288 7.66 3.10 2.87
C VAL A 288 9.00 2.62 3.42
N ARG A 289 9.92 2.27 2.54
CA ARG A 289 11.32 1.93 2.88
C ARG A 289 12.20 1.95 1.64
N MET A 290 13.51 1.85 1.86
CA MET A 290 14.51 1.61 0.83
C MET A 290 15.10 0.22 1.04
N ASN A 291 15.14 -0.60 0.01
CA ASN A 291 15.87 -1.86 0.01
C ASN A 291 17.20 -1.68 -0.72
N GLU A 292 18.20 -2.46 -0.32
CA GLU A 292 19.45 -2.57 -1.08
C GLU A 292 19.38 -3.82 -1.95
N VAL A 293 19.54 -3.65 -3.26
CA VAL A 293 19.55 -4.74 -4.23
C VAL A 293 20.77 -4.55 -5.13
N GLU A 294 21.69 -5.49 -5.10
CA GLU A 294 22.94 -5.45 -5.90
C GLU A 294 23.73 -4.14 -5.72
N GLY A 295 23.78 -3.63 -4.49
CA GLY A 295 24.47 -2.38 -4.15
C GLY A 295 23.75 -1.10 -4.60
N ARG A 296 22.47 -1.20 -5.00
CA ARG A 296 21.63 -0.06 -5.36
C ARG A 296 20.47 0.10 -4.39
N ALA A 297 20.21 1.33 -3.97
CA ALA A 297 19.03 1.66 -3.19
C ALA A 297 17.79 1.63 -4.09
N VAL A 298 16.84 0.74 -3.80
CA VAL A 298 15.59 0.58 -4.53
C VAL A 298 14.43 0.97 -3.63
N PRO A 299 13.61 1.98 -4.02
CA PRO A 299 12.46 2.38 -3.22
C PRO A 299 11.37 1.31 -3.24
N VAL A 300 10.71 1.13 -2.09
CA VAL A 300 9.56 0.24 -1.93
C VAL A 300 8.33 1.11 -1.65
N PHE A 301 7.38 1.09 -2.56
CA PHE A 301 6.15 1.89 -2.45
C PHE A 301 4.98 1.04 -1.95
N PRO A 302 4.01 1.64 -1.26
CA PRO A 302 2.80 0.95 -0.86
C PRO A 302 1.81 0.87 -2.03
N LEU A 303 1.16 -0.29 -2.20
CA LEU A 303 0.07 -0.46 -3.15
C LEU A 303 -1.11 0.44 -2.77
N LEU A 304 -1.66 1.18 -3.73
CA LEU A 304 -2.93 1.90 -3.58
C LEU A 304 -4.10 1.14 -4.21
N TRP A 305 -3.91 0.67 -5.46
CA TRP A 305 -5.01 0.07 -6.21
C TRP A 305 -4.54 -0.85 -7.32
N ILE A 306 -5.44 -1.72 -7.79
CA ILE A 306 -5.27 -2.51 -9.00
C ILE A 306 -6.08 -1.82 -10.09
N LEU A 307 -5.40 -1.19 -11.06
CA LEU A 307 -6.04 -0.49 -12.17
C LEU A 307 -6.66 -1.48 -13.17
N ARG A 308 -5.95 -2.57 -13.42
CA ARG A 308 -6.39 -3.63 -14.33
C ARG A 308 -5.75 -4.95 -13.92
N PRO A 309 -6.51 -6.04 -13.77
CA PRO A 309 -5.96 -7.37 -13.63
C PRO A 309 -5.18 -7.77 -14.88
N GLY A 310 -4.06 -8.48 -14.69
CA GLY A 310 -3.34 -9.09 -15.78
C GLY A 310 -4.18 -10.17 -16.48
N ALA A 311 -3.93 -10.37 -17.77
CA ALA A 311 -4.63 -11.37 -18.56
C ALA A 311 -4.12 -12.80 -18.29
N GLU A 312 -2.92 -12.94 -17.77
CA GLU A 312 -2.24 -14.20 -17.54
C GLU A 312 -2.99 -15.06 -16.51
N LYS A 313 -3.02 -16.36 -16.76
CA LYS A 313 -3.45 -17.36 -15.78
C LYS A 313 -2.24 -17.74 -14.92
N ARG A 314 -2.39 -17.66 -13.61
CA ARG A 314 -1.34 -17.86 -12.61
C ARG A 314 -1.68 -19.06 -11.78
N LEU A 315 -1.14 -20.23 -12.19
CA LEU A 315 -1.49 -21.51 -11.59
C LEU A 315 -0.38 -21.95 -10.64
N ARG A 316 -0.71 -22.09 -9.37
CA ARG A 316 0.21 -22.61 -8.36
C ARG A 316 0.57 -24.06 -8.66
N PHE A 317 1.83 -24.40 -8.40
CA PHE A 317 2.30 -25.78 -8.40
C PHE A 317 3.16 -26.09 -7.17
N VAL A 318 3.18 -27.36 -6.81
CA VAL A 318 4.20 -27.92 -5.96
C VAL A 318 4.90 -29.04 -6.74
N GLY A 319 6.19 -29.17 -6.54
CA GLY A 319 6.97 -30.18 -7.23
C GLY A 319 8.06 -30.79 -6.37
N MET A 320 8.58 -31.92 -6.86
CA MET A 320 9.66 -32.65 -6.26
C MET A 320 10.59 -33.17 -7.36
N GLU A 321 11.89 -32.93 -7.21
CA GLU A 321 12.91 -33.38 -8.17
C GLU A 321 14.03 -34.15 -7.46
N LYS A 322 14.52 -35.25 -8.10
CA LYS A 322 15.69 -36.00 -7.62
C LYS A 322 17.00 -35.31 -7.98
N THR A 323 17.04 -34.72 -9.18
CA THR A 323 18.21 -34.00 -9.68
C THR A 323 17.87 -32.53 -9.77
N ARG A 324 18.63 -31.71 -9.02
CA ARG A 324 18.46 -30.25 -9.03
C ARG A 324 18.65 -29.68 -10.43
N GLY A 325 17.76 -28.78 -10.82
CA GLY A 325 17.78 -28.15 -12.15
C GLY A 325 16.88 -28.82 -13.18
N THR A 326 16.21 -29.93 -12.85
CA THR A 326 15.31 -30.64 -13.76
C THR A 326 14.08 -29.78 -14.07
N ILE A 327 13.60 -28.97 -13.11
CA ILE A 327 12.46 -28.07 -13.32
C ILE A 327 12.80 -26.91 -14.25
N GLU A 328 14.02 -26.37 -14.19
CA GLU A 328 14.48 -25.30 -15.08
C GLU A 328 14.60 -25.80 -16.52
N ALA A 329 15.07 -27.04 -16.72
CA ALA A 329 15.11 -27.67 -18.03
C ALA A 329 13.71 -27.94 -18.59
N LEU A 330 12.70 -28.19 -17.74
CA LEU A 330 11.29 -28.29 -18.14
C LEU A 330 10.77 -26.95 -18.67
N ALA A 331 11.12 -25.83 -18.06
CA ALA A 331 10.64 -24.51 -18.44
C ALA A 331 10.91 -24.19 -19.92
N GLY A 332 12.11 -24.54 -20.40
CA GLY A 332 12.50 -24.32 -21.80
C GLY A 332 11.69 -25.14 -22.86
N GLU A 333 10.90 -26.13 -22.43
CA GLU A 333 10.11 -27.00 -23.34
C GLU A 333 8.61 -26.65 -23.36
N LEU A 334 8.16 -25.76 -22.46
CA LEU A 334 6.74 -25.43 -22.37
C LEU A 334 6.28 -24.40 -23.41
N GLY A 335 7.22 -23.83 -24.19
CA GLY A 335 6.94 -22.79 -25.19
C GLY A 335 6.84 -21.38 -24.63
N ASP A 336 6.80 -20.40 -25.53
CA ASP A 336 6.82 -18.96 -25.16
C ASP A 336 5.54 -18.46 -24.47
N GLU A 337 4.48 -19.25 -24.51
CA GLU A 337 3.19 -18.91 -23.86
C GLU A 337 3.16 -19.25 -22.36
N VAL A 338 4.20 -19.94 -21.84
CA VAL A 338 4.25 -20.44 -20.46
C VAL A 338 5.57 -20.09 -19.83
N GLU A 339 5.53 -19.27 -18.80
CA GLU A 339 6.67 -19.03 -17.91
C GLU A 339 6.51 -19.85 -16.63
N LEU A 340 7.59 -20.48 -16.20
CA LEU A 340 7.63 -21.27 -14.98
C LEU A 340 8.46 -20.55 -13.93
N SER A 341 7.79 -20.02 -12.92
CA SER A 341 8.42 -19.28 -11.83
C SER A 341 8.53 -20.16 -10.58
N VAL A 342 9.76 -20.52 -10.21
CA VAL A 342 10.07 -21.26 -8.97
C VAL A 342 10.57 -20.26 -7.93
N PHE A 343 9.87 -20.10 -6.83
CA PHE A 343 10.19 -19.11 -5.81
C PHE A 343 10.56 -19.68 -4.44
N ASP A 344 10.49 -20.98 -4.23
CA ASP A 344 10.91 -21.61 -2.99
C ASP A 344 11.41 -23.03 -3.24
N ARG A 345 12.61 -23.31 -2.76
CA ARG A 345 13.22 -24.63 -2.77
C ARG A 345 13.55 -25.06 -1.35
N ARG A 346 13.28 -26.30 -1.04
CA ARG A 346 13.51 -26.87 0.29
C ARG A 346 14.60 -27.91 0.26
N THR A 347 15.20 -28.10 1.43
CA THR A 347 16.19 -29.16 1.66
C THR A 347 15.68 -30.50 1.14
N PRO A 348 16.54 -31.35 0.55
CA PRO A 348 16.17 -32.67 0.11
C PRO A 348 15.52 -33.50 1.22
N ASP A 349 14.52 -34.31 0.86
CA ASP A 349 13.91 -35.28 1.77
C ASP A 349 14.87 -36.47 2.09
N ALA A 350 14.40 -37.44 2.86
CA ALA A 350 15.19 -38.61 3.23
C ALA A 350 15.66 -39.44 2.02
N GLU A 351 14.99 -39.31 0.86
CA GLU A 351 15.32 -39.97 -0.39
C GLU A 351 16.22 -39.09 -1.31
N GLY A 352 16.58 -37.87 -0.86
CA GLY A 352 17.39 -36.94 -1.61
C GLY A 352 16.62 -36.04 -2.58
N ASN A 353 15.27 -36.06 -2.53
CA ASN A 353 14.46 -35.21 -3.41
C ASN A 353 14.41 -33.77 -2.88
N THR A 354 14.52 -32.82 -3.80
CA THR A 354 14.29 -31.38 -3.49
C THR A 354 12.83 -31.05 -3.76
N ILE A 355 12.15 -30.48 -2.75
CA ILE A 355 10.78 -29.98 -2.86
C ILE A 355 10.82 -28.50 -3.24
N PHE A 356 9.95 -28.07 -4.14
CA PHE A 356 9.84 -26.68 -4.57
C PHE A 356 8.39 -26.28 -4.79
N TYR A 357 8.17 -24.96 -4.67
CA TYR A 357 6.89 -24.31 -4.92
C TYR A 357 7.07 -23.26 -6.01
N GLY A 358 6.01 -23.02 -6.77
CA GLY A 358 6.05 -22.00 -7.82
C GLY A 358 4.69 -21.69 -8.45
N LYS A 359 4.75 -20.96 -9.56
CA LYS A 359 3.60 -20.67 -10.43
C LYS A 359 3.94 -20.91 -11.90
N LEU A 360 2.99 -21.48 -12.62
CA LEU A 360 2.89 -21.38 -14.06
C LEU A 360 2.20 -20.08 -14.41
N LEU A 361 2.88 -19.23 -15.15
CA LEU A 361 2.36 -18.00 -15.73
C LEU A 361 2.03 -18.30 -17.18
N ILE A 362 0.75 -18.38 -17.51
CA ILE A 362 0.27 -18.78 -18.83
C ILE A 362 -0.36 -17.57 -19.50
N ALA A 363 0.04 -17.25 -20.73
CA ALA A 363 -0.54 -16.18 -21.52
C ALA A 363 -2.07 -16.26 -21.54
N GLY A 364 -2.76 -15.12 -21.45
CA GLY A 364 -4.21 -15.08 -21.28
C GLY A 364 -5.00 -15.75 -22.41
N ASP A 365 -4.48 -15.70 -23.61
CA ASP A 365 -5.02 -16.28 -24.86
C ASP A 365 -4.48 -17.69 -25.19
N ALA A 366 -3.56 -18.23 -24.38
CA ALA A 366 -2.98 -19.54 -24.60
C ALA A 366 -4.02 -20.67 -24.52
N ASP A 367 -3.88 -21.66 -25.42
CA ASP A 367 -4.67 -22.88 -25.40
C ASP A 367 -4.23 -23.80 -24.25
N LEU A 368 -5.01 -23.83 -23.17
CA LEU A 368 -4.73 -24.65 -21.99
C LEU A 368 -4.60 -26.14 -22.31
N SER A 369 -5.26 -26.65 -23.35
CA SER A 369 -5.14 -28.05 -23.76
C SER A 369 -3.76 -28.33 -24.32
N ARG A 370 -3.19 -27.41 -25.11
CA ARG A 370 -1.80 -27.50 -25.59
C ARG A 370 -0.80 -27.38 -24.45
N VAL A 371 -1.01 -26.44 -23.55
CA VAL A 371 -0.16 -26.27 -22.33
C VAL A 371 -0.16 -27.56 -21.51
N ARG A 372 -1.32 -28.17 -21.29
CA ARG A 372 -1.42 -29.47 -20.61
C ARG A 372 -0.63 -30.56 -21.34
N GLN A 373 -0.83 -30.68 -22.65
CA GLN A 373 -0.14 -31.69 -23.43
C GLN A 373 1.39 -31.54 -23.42
N ALA A 374 1.88 -30.29 -23.53
CA ALA A 374 3.30 -29.97 -23.43
C ALA A 374 3.84 -30.35 -22.03
N LEU A 375 3.15 -29.93 -20.98
CA LEU A 375 3.52 -30.22 -19.58
C LEU A 375 3.57 -31.74 -19.33
N GLU A 376 2.52 -32.47 -19.67
CA GLU A 376 2.46 -33.95 -19.49
C GLU A 376 3.53 -34.69 -20.30
N THR A 377 3.83 -34.22 -21.50
CA THR A 377 4.86 -34.82 -22.37
C THR A 377 6.24 -34.59 -21.76
N ALA A 378 6.52 -33.35 -21.35
CA ALA A 378 7.78 -32.97 -20.76
C ALA A 378 8.02 -33.65 -19.39
N LEU A 379 6.98 -33.85 -18.58
CA LEU A 379 7.05 -34.60 -17.32
C LEU A 379 7.32 -36.11 -17.55
N ARG A 380 6.66 -36.73 -18.53
CA ARG A 380 6.92 -38.15 -18.90
C ARG A 380 8.35 -38.39 -19.35
N ALA A 381 8.97 -37.43 -20.00
CA ALA A 381 10.37 -37.54 -20.43
C ALA A 381 11.39 -37.41 -19.29
N ARG A 382 10.96 -36.99 -18.08
CA ARG A 382 11.85 -36.70 -16.93
C ARG A 382 11.58 -37.60 -15.76
N GLN A 383 12.31 -38.70 -15.67
CA GLN A 383 12.27 -39.59 -14.52
C GLN A 383 12.78 -38.85 -13.27
N GLY A 384 12.00 -38.90 -12.18
CA GLY A 384 12.36 -38.29 -10.89
C GLY A 384 11.93 -36.82 -10.76
N LEU A 385 11.16 -36.27 -11.71
CA LEU A 385 10.45 -35.01 -11.56
C LEU A 385 8.95 -35.27 -11.38
N THR A 386 8.37 -34.75 -10.33
CA THR A 386 6.93 -34.71 -10.11
C THR A 386 6.49 -33.26 -9.97
N LEU A 387 5.43 -32.89 -10.69
CA LEU A 387 4.84 -31.55 -10.61
C LEU A 387 3.32 -31.70 -10.50
N ALA A 388 2.73 -31.10 -9.49
CA ALA A 388 1.29 -31.08 -9.28
C ALA A 388 0.74 -29.68 -9.53
N VAL A 389 -0.18 -29.55 -10.49
CA VAL A 389 -0.85 -28.28 -10.88
C VAL A 389 -2.36 -28.54 -10.98
N PRO A 390 -3.06 -28.75 -9.86
CA PRO A 390 -4.50 -29.11 -9.86
C PRO A 390 -5.35 -28.14 -10.67
N SER A 391 -5.13 -26.82 -10.49
CA SER A 391 -5.92 -25.78 -11.14
C SER A 391 -5.84 -25.78 -12.67
N LEU A 392 -4.80 -26.34 -13.29
CA LEU A 392 -4.75 -26.49 -14.74
C LEU A 392 -5.85 -27.44 -15.22
N TYR A 393 -6.02 -28.58 -14.54
CA TYR A 393 -7.02 -29.59 -14.89
C TYR A 393 -8.44 -29.14 -14.51
N GLU A 394 -8.59 -28.39 -13.41
CA GLU A 394 -9.86 -27.76 -13.02
C GLU A 394 -10.35 -26.78 -14.09
N LEU A 395 -9.48 -25.92 -14.61
CA LEU A 395 -9.81 -24.99 -15.69
C LEU A 395 -10.20 -25.70 -17.00
N LEU A 396 -9.67 -26.91 -17.23
CA LEU A 396 -10.03 -27.75 -18.36
C LEU A 396 -11.28 -28.61 -18.13
N GLY A 397 -11.87 -28.59 -16.93
CA GLY A 397 -13.01 -29.42 -16.58
C GLY A 397 -12.68 -30.91 -16.41
N ASP A 398 -11.38 -31.29 -16.34
CA ASP A 398 -10.95 -32.67 -16.18
C ASP A 398 -10.87 -33.05 -14.67
N THR A 399 -12.03 -33.33 -14.08
CA THR A 399 -12.15 -33.70 -12.66
C THR A 399 -11.28 -34.91 -12.25
N PRO A 400 -11.17 -36.01 -13.05
CA PRO A 400 -10.29 -37.13 -12.69
C PRO A 400 -8.81 -36.75 -12.66
N ALA A 401 -8.33 -35.93 -13.62
CA ALA A 401 -6.95 -35.47 -13.63
C ALA A 401 -6.67 -34.47 -12.51
N ALA A 402 -7.59 -33.56 -12.24
CA ALA A 402 -7.52 -32.65 -11.09
C ALA A 402 -7.41 -33.43 -9.76
N GLY A 403 -8.22 -34.46 -9.56
CA GLY A 403 -8.17 -35.31 -8.39
C GLY A 403 -6.81 -36.01 -8.20
N LYS A 404 -6.20 -36.51 -9.27
CA LYS A 404 -4.83 -37.08 -9.23
C LYS A 404 -3.79 -36.01 -8.89
N ALA A 405 -3.91 -34.82 -9.47
CA ALA A 405 -3.01 -33.72 -9.18
C ALA A 405 -3.11 -33.27 -7.71
N HIS A 406 -4.32 -33.19 -7.12
CA HIS A 406 -4.51 -32.93 -5.70
C HIS A 406 -3.90 -34.03 -4.82
N GLN A 407 -4.02 -35.28 -5.18
CA GLN A 407 -3.36 -36.38 -4.45
C GLN A 407 -1.83 -36.25 -4.49
N ALA A 408 -1.27 -35.93 -5.65
CA ALA A 408 0.16 -35.68 -5.79
C ALA A 408 0.61 -34.47 -4.96
N TRP A 409 -0.16 -33.38 -5.00
CA TRP A 409 0.07 -32.19 -4.16
C TRP A 409 0.15 -32.56 -2.68
N GLY A 410 -0.89 -33.17 -2.13
CA GLY A 410 -0.92 -33.62 -0.73
C GLY A 410 0.16 -34.64 -0.37
N GLY A 411 0.60 -35.45 -1.35
CA GLY A 411 1.74 -36.38 -1.17
C GLY A 411 3.06 -35.63 -0.96
N ILE A 412 3.33 -34.62 -1.79
CA ILE A 412 4.54 -33.76 -1.69
C ILE A 412 4.50 -32.93 -0.41
N GLU A 413 3.35 -32.34 -0.06
CA GLU A 413 3.22 -31.56 1.18
C GLU A 413 3.46 -32.39 2.44
N ARG A 414 2.93 -33.61 2.51
CA ARG A 414 3.24 -34.53 3.62
C ARG A 414 4.73 -34.89 3.72
N ALA A 415 5.44 -34.96 2.59
CA ALA A 415 6.89 -35.12 2.61
C ALA A 415 7.58 -33.85 3.14
N ALA A 416 7.09 -32.66 2.77
CA ALA A 416 7.58 -31.37 3.29
C ALA A 416 7.37 -31.24 4.79
N GLU A 417 6.19 -31.60 5.30
CA GLU A 417 5.87 -31.59 6.74
C GLU A 417 6.82 -32.46 7.57
N LYS A 418 7.14 -33.67 7.07
CA LYS A 418 8.11 -34.58 7.72
C LYS A 418 9.50 -33.96 7.86
N LEU A 419 9.84 -32.99 7.01
CA LEU A 419 11.07 -32.21 7.05
C LEU A 419 10.96 -30.94 7.93
N GLY A 420 9.83 -30.74 8.62
CA GLY A 420 9.57 -29.55 9.43
C GLY A 420 9.29 -28.32 8.57
N LEU A 421 8.90 -28.51 7.30
CA LEU A 421 8.56 -27.44 6.37
C LEU A 421 7.05 -27.20 6.45
N LEU A 422 6.66 -26.00 6.86
CA LEU A 422 5.24 -25.63 6.89
C LEU A 422 4.69 -25.56 5.47
N PRO A 423 3.48 -26.11 5.19
CA PRO A 423 2.80 -25.94 3.93
C PRO A 423 2.59 -24.46 3.66
N ARG A 424 2.90 -24.03 2.45
CA ARG A 424 2.59 -22.67 1.99
C ARG A 424 1.32 -22.75 1.15
N GLY A 425 0.18 -22.71 1.86
CA GLY A 425 -1.15 -22.71 1.26
C GLY A 425 -1.45 -21.55 0.31
#